data_71a527465a8d898db2ce56af7312b189
#
_entry.id   71a527465a8d898db2ce56af7312b189
#
_cell.length_a   1.000
_cell.length_b   1.000
_cell.length_c   1.000
_cell.angle_alpha   90.00
_cell.angle_beta   90.00
_cell.angle_gamma   90.00
#
_symmetry.space_group_name_H-M   'P 1'
#
loop_
_entity.id
_entity.type
_entity.pdbx_description
1 polymer ?
#
loop_
_entity_poly.entity_id
_entity_poly.type
_entity_poly.pdbx_seq_one_letter_code
_entity_poly.pdbx_strand_id
1 'polypeptide(L)'
;GLLINELAPRTHNSGHFSIEACSTSQFQQQLRLLSGEPPAAVEWLASGAFMVNLLGFETSDCPYSDRLQQLERLPGAHVHWYGKEQSRPGRKLGHITFLLQAKDPGLRRREAMERLQEVREHWPAPGQTP
;
A
#
# COMPACT_ATOMS: atom_id res chain seq x y z
N GLY A 1 22.46 3.43 -9.81
CA GLY A 1 21.92 2.58 -10.88
C GLY A 1 20.71 1.77 -10.38
N LEU A 2 19.95 1.17 -11.29
CA LEU A 2 18.87 0.26 -10.97
C LEU A 2 19.45 -1.14 -10.68
N LEU A 3 18.89 -1.81 -9.67
CA LEU A 3 19.24 -3.18 -9.30
C LEU A 3 17.99 -4.06 -9.40
N ILE A 4 18.17 -5.27 -9.89
CA ILE A 4 17.12 -6.29 -9.85
C ILE A 4 17.04 -6.79 -8.41
N ASN A 5 15.84 -6.67 -7.79
CA ASN A 5 15.57 -7.14 -6.44
C ASN A 5 15.00 -8.57 -6.46
N GLU A 6 13.89 -8.76 -7.16
CA GLU A 6 13.22 -10.06 -7.28
C GLU A 6 12.35 -10.11 -8.54
N LEU A 7 11.97 -11.30 -8.94
CA LEU A 7 11.01 -11.56 -10.01
C LEU A 7 9.81 -12.32 -9.43
N ALA A 8 8.61 -11.77 -9.58
CA ALA A 8 7.37 -12.40 -9.15
C ALA A 8 6.44 -12.65 -10.36
N PRO A 9 6.24 -13.91 -10.78
CA PRO A 9 5.39 -14.24 -11.94
C PRO A 9 3.89 -14.22 -11.58
N ARG A 10 3.48 -13.33 -10.71
CA ARG A 10 2.11 -13.12 -10.21
C ARG A 10 1.97 -11.71 -9.66
N THR A 11 0.74 -11.31 -9.33
CA THR A 11 0.54 -10.07 -8.54
C THR A 11 1.36 -10.13 -7.25
N HIS A 12 2.03 -9.03 -6.94
CA HIS A 12 2.95 -8.95 -5.82
C HIS A 12 2.66 -7.72 -4.97
N ASN A 13 2.91 -7.83 -3.66
CA ASN A 13 2.66 -6.75 -2.70
C ASN A 13 3.32 -5.43 -3.09
N SER A 14 4.54 -5.46 -3.63
CA SER A 14 5.25 -4.25 -4.08
C SER A 14 4.55 -3.50 -5.22
N GLY A 15 3.62 -4.15 -5.93
CA GLY A 15 2.86 -3.55 -7.03
C GLY A 15 1.44 -3.11 -6.63
N HIS A 16 1.04 -3.25 -5.36
CA HIS A 16 -0.32 -2.88 -4.94
C HIS A 16 -0.61 -1.37 -5.10
N PHE A 17 0.40 -0.51 -4.96
CA PHE A 17 0.28 0.93 -5.20
C PHE A 17 -0.30 1.25 -6.59
N SER A 18 -0.18 0.33 -7.56
CA SER A 18 -0.67 0.52 -8.93
C SER A 18 -2.20 0.63 -9.02
N ILE A 19 -2.92 0.25 -7.95
CA ILE A 19 -4.39 0.38 -7.90
C ILE A 19 -4.77 1.86 -8.05
N GLU A 20 -4.10 2.75 -7.33
CA GLU A 20 -4.38 4.19 -7.33
C GLU A 20 -3.43 4.98 -8.23
N ALA A 21 -2.18 4.55 -8.35
CA ALA A 21 -1.14 5.35 -9.00
C ALA A 21 -0.99 5.11 -10.49
N CYS A 22 -1.66 4.11 -11.07
CA CYS A 22 -1.53 3.74 -12.47
C CYS A 22 -2.88 3.68 -13.19
N SER A 23 -2.89 4.00 -14.49
CA SER A 23 -4.08 3.86 -15.35
C SER A 23 -4.58 2.41 -15.45
N THR A 24 -3.69 1.44 -15.24
CA THR A 24 -3.99 0.01 -15.20
C THR A 24 -3.17 -0.63 -14.09
N SER A 25 -3.84 -1.21 -13.11
CA SER A 25 -3.20 -1.88 -11.97
C SER A 25 -2.61 -3.24 -12.36
N GLN A 26 -1.70 -3.76 -11.53
CA GLN A 26 -1.17 -5.11 -11.71
C GLN A 26 -2.29 -6.18 -11.73
N PHE A 27 -3.37 -5.97 -11.01
CA PHE A 27 -4.51 -6.89 -10.96
C PHE A 27 -5.29 -6.89 -12.28
N GLN A 28 -5.56 -5.70 -12.83
CA GLN A 28 -6.20 -5.56 -14.13
C GLN A 28 -5.34 -6.16 -15.24
N GLN A 29 -4.02 -5.93 -15.21
CA GLN A 29 -3.10 -6.56 -16.17
C GLN A 29 -3.16 -8.09 -16.10
N GLN A 30 -3.16 -8.65 -14.89
CA GLN A 30 -3.25 -10.10 -14.73
C GLN A 30 -4.57 -10.64 -15.25
N LEU A 31 -5.70 -9.99 -14.95
CA LEU A 31 -7.01 -10.39 -15.45
C LEU A 31 -7.07 -10.37 -16.99
N ARG A 32 -6.57 -9.30 -17.61
CA ARG A 32 -6.49 -9.20 -19.08
C ARG A 32 -5.73 -10.37 -19.70
N LEU A 33 -4.54 -10.67 -19.16
CA LEU A 33 -3.72 -11.77 -19.63
C LEU A 33 -4.42 -13.13 -19.48
N LEU A 34 -5.09 -13.36 -18.36
CA LEU A 34 -5.86 -14.58 -18.13
C LEU A 34 -7.09 -14.72 -19.04
N SER A 35 -7.66 -13.58 -19.46
CA SER A 35 -8.75 -13.54 -20.45
C SER A 35 -8.27 -13.62 -21.91
N GLY A 36 -6.97 -13.76 -22.14
CA GLY A 36 -6.40 -13.79 -23.49
C GLY A 36 -6.31 -12.41 -24.17
N GLU A 37 -6.52 -11.34 -23.41
CA GLU A 37 -6.36 -9.97 -23.89
C GLU A 37 -4.89 -9.52 -23.87
N PRO A 38 -4.46 -8.63 -24.77
CA PRO A 38 -3.12 -8.07 -24.69
C PRO A 38 -2.97 -7.17 -23.46
N PRO A 39 -1.74 -7.01 -22.94
CA PRO A 39 -1.45 -6.07 -21.86
C PRO A 39 -1.91 -4.66 -22.25
N ALA A 40 -2.50 -3.95 -21.30
CA ALA A 40 -2.82 -2.54 -21.49
C ALA A 40 -1.57 -1.66 -21.25
N ALA A 41 -1.54 -0.48 -21.86
CA ALA A 41 -0.57 0.55 -21.52
C ALA A 41 -0.71 0.95 -20.04
N VAL A 42 0.41 1.23 -19.39
CA VAL A 42 0.44 1.67 -17.99
C VAL A 42 1.01 3.08 -17.94
N GLU A 43 0.21 4.01 -17.45
CA GLU A 43 0.58 5.41 -17.26
C GLU A 43 0.53 5.75 -15.76
N TRP A 44 1.45 6.59 -15.31
CA TRP A 44 1.41 7.16 -13.98
C TRP A 44 0.34 8.24 -13.87
N LEU A 45 -0.51 8.15 -12.85
CA LEU A 45 -1.57 9.12 -12.54
C LEU A 45 -1.14 10.19 -11.53
N ALA A 46 0.05 10.04 -10.93
CA ALA A 46 0.60 10.96 -9.94
C ALA A 46 2.13 11.12 -10.11
N SER A 47 2.72 12.07 -9.41
CA SER A 47 4.18 12.27 -9.39
C SER A 47 4.94 11.12 -8.73
N GLY A 48 4.25 10.35 -7.90
CA GLY A 48 4.75 9.16 -7.23
C GLY A 48 3.68 8.54 -6.34
N ALA A 49 4.00 7.41 -5.73
CA ALA A 49 3.14 6.77 -4.75
C ALA A 49 3.96 6.30 -3.55
N PHE A 50 3.33 6.28 -2.39
CA PHE A 50 3.88 5.76 -1.15
C PHE A 50 2.90 4.76 -0.56
N MET A 51 3.36 3.56 -0.26
CA MET A 51 2.54 2.48 0.28
C MET A 51 3.12 1.95 1.58
N VAL A 52 2.28 1.77 2.59
CA VAL A 52 2.63 1.14 3.87
C VAL A 52 1.83 -0.13 4.06
N ASN A 53 2.52 -1.24 4.35
CA ASN A 53 1.83 -2.45 4.79
C ASN A 53 1.31 -2.28 6.22
N LEU A 54 0.03 -2.59 6.43
CA LEU A 54 -0.58 -2.70 7.74
C LEU A 54 -0.27 -4.11 8.27
N LEU A 55 0.83 -4.20 9.00
CA LEU A 55 1.27 -5.47 9.60
C LEU A 55 0.64 -5.63 10.97
N GLY A 56 0.27 -6.86 11.33
CA GLY A 56 -0.14 -7.17 12.69
C GLY A 56 1.01 -6.87 13.66
N PHE A 57 0.70 -6.23 14.76
CA PHE A 57 1.65 -5.84 15.81
C PHE A 57 1.42 -6.64 17.11
N GLU A 58 0.29 -7.32 17.20
CA GLU A 58 -0.12 -8.17 18.33
C GLU A 58 -0.86 -9.42 17.85
N THR A 59 -1.04 -10.40 18.73
CA THR A 59 -1.93 -11.54 18.50
C THR A 59 -3.34 -11.17 18.99
N SER A 60 -4.30 -11.09 18.08
CA SER A 60 -5.65 -10.63 18.37
C SER A 60 -6.65 -11.15 17.33
N ASP A 61 -7.89 -11.36 17.75
CA ASP A 61 -9.05 -11.60 16.88
C ASP A 61 -9.85 -10.28 16.68
N CYS A 62 -9.31 -9.14 17.11
CA CYS A 62 -9.96 -7.84 16.98
C CYS A 62 -9.94 -7.36 15.52
N PRO A 63 -11.07 -6.86 14.97
CA PRO A 63 -11.15 -6.36 13.60
C PRO A 63 -10.46 -5.01 13.38
N TYR A 64 -9.93 -4.35 14.41
CA TYR A 64 -9.28 -3.04 14.36
C TYR A 64 -10.14 -1.91 13.75
N SER A 65 -11.45 -1.99 13.85
CA SER A 65 -12.38 -1.08 13.18
C SER A 65 -12.10 0.40 13.48
N ASP A 66 -11.82 0.74 14.74
CA ASP A 66 -11.54 2.14 15.13
C ASP A 66 -10.24 2.66 14.51
N ARG A 67 -9.19 1.83 14.48
CA ARG A 67 -7.91 2.18 13.86
C ARG A 67 -8.04 2.34 12.35
N LEU A 68 -8.79 1.44 11.70
CA LEU A 68 -9.06 1.54 10.26
C LEU A 68 -9.83 2.81 9.93
N GLN A 69 -10.84 3.15 10.72
CA GLN A 69 -11.60 4.40 10.54
C GLN A 69 -10.71 5.64 10.69
N GLN A 70 -9.74 5.62 11.61
CA GLN A 70 -8.78 6.73 11.75
C GLN A 70 -7.86 6.83 10.54
N LEU A 71 -7.36 5.70 10.02
CA LEU A 71 -6.54 5.69 8.81
C LEU A 71 -7.33 6.18 7.58
N GLU A 72 -8.59 5.80 7.44
CA GLU A 72 -9.47 6.24 6.34
C GLU A 72 -9.76 7.75 6.37
N ARG A 73 -9.66 8.38 7.54
CA ARG A 73 -9.82 9.85 7.70
C ARG A 73 -8.58 10.64 7.30
N LEU A 74 -7.42 10.01 7.14
CA LEU A 74 -6.22 10.70 6.71
C LEU A 74 -6.39 11.25 5.28
N PRO A 75 -6.06 12.51 5.02
CA PRO A 75 -6.24 13.11 3.70
C PRO A 75 -5.47 12.36 2.61
N GLY A 76 -6.19 11.92 1.57
CA GLY A 76 -5.61 11.19 0.44
C GLY A 76 -5.22 9.75 0.74
N ALA A 77 -5.69 9.18 1.85
CA ALA A 77 -5.47 7.78 2.20
C ALA A 77 -6.36 6.84 1.39
N HIS A 78 -5.77 5.80 0.81
CA HIS A 78 -6.47 4.68 0.20
C HIS A 78 -6.18 3.42 1.00
N VAL A 79 -7.13 3.03 1.85
CA VAL A 79 -6.98 1.90 2.78
C VAL A 79 -7.54 0.62 2.15
N HIS A 80 -6.73 -0.42 2.11
CA HIS A 80 -7.11 -1.75 1.64
C HIS A 80 -6.96 -2.75 2.78
N TRP A 81 -8.07 -3.11 3.40
CA TRP A 81 -8.13 -4.13 4.43
C TRP A 81 -8.45 -5.50 3.85
N TYR A 82 -7.71 -6.54 4.27
CA TYR A 82 -7.83 -7.88 3.67
C TYR A 82 -8.85 -8.78 4.36
N GLY A 83 -9.54 -8.28 5.40
CA GLY A 83 -10.61 -9.02 6.09
C GLY A 83 -10.15 -10.28 6.82
N LYS A 84 -8.88 -10.33 7.26
CA LYS A 84 -8.36 -11.48 7.98
C LYS A 84 -8.88 -11.48 9.42
N GLU A 85 -9.44 -12.60 9.87
CA GLU A 85 -10.04 -12.77 11.20
C GLU A 85 -9.03 -12.67 12.33
N GLN A 86 -7.76 -13.07 12.09
CA GLN A 86 -6.74 -13.10 13.13
C GLN A 86 -5.55 -12.22 12.76
N SER A 87 -5.04 -11.49 13.74
CA SER A 87 -3.78 -10.78 13.70
C SER A 87 -2.69 -11.59 14.41
N ARG A 88 -1.46 -11.46 13.94
CA ARG A 88 -0.24 -11.88 14.62
C ARG A 88 0.91 -11.00 14.16
N PRO A 89 1.96 -10.79 14.97
CA PRO A 89 3.09 -9.96 14.60
C PRO A 89 3.67 -10.31 13.21
N GLY A 90 3.82 -9.29 12.36
CA GLY A 90 4.33 -9.43 11.00
C GLY A 90 3.34 -9.93 9.94
N ARG A 91 2.12 -10.37 10.32
CA ARG A 91 1.11 -10.78 9.33
C ARG A 91 0.61 -9.57 8.56
N LYS A 92 0.63 -9.61 7.23
CA LYS A 92 0.04 -8.58 6.38
C LYS A 92 -1.49 -8.64 6.50
N LEU A 93 -2.08 -7.60 7.08
CA LEU A 93 -3.52 -7.47 7.30
C LEU A 93 -4.18 -6.54 6.29
N GLY A 94 -3.42 -5.64 5.71
CA GLY A 94 -3.85 -4.66 4.73
C GLY A 94 -2.69 -3.83 4.22
N HIS A 95 -3.00 -2.80 3.49
CA HIS A 95 -2.07 -1.72 3.13
C HIS A 95 -2.81 -0.40 2.99
N ILE A 96 -2.06 0.68 3.04
CA ILE A 96 -2.53 2.03 2.78
C ILE A 96 -1.63 2.66 1.72
N THR A 97 -2.22 3.30 0.72
CA THR A 97 -1.51 3.99 -0.36
C THR A 97 -1.83 5.49 -0.31
N PHE A 98 -0.82 6.31 -0.57
CA PHE A 98 -0.95 7.74 -0.81
C PHE A 98 -0.34 8.09 -2.15
N LEU A 99 -1.01 8.97 -2.91
CA LEU A 99 -0.46 9.57 -4.11
C LEU A 99 0.35 10.80 -3.74
N LEU A 100 1.59 10.85 -4.19
CA LEU A 100 2.51 11.96 -3.91
C LEU A 100 2.42 13.00 -5.03
N GLN A 101 2.32 14.27 -4.67
CA GLN A 101 2.11 15.39 -5.59
C GLN A 101 3.40 16.12 -5.95
N ALA A 102 4.39 16.11 -5.07
CA ALA A 102 5.64 16.81 -5.28
C ALA A 102 6.40 16.25 -6.49
N LYS A 103 6.80 17.13 -7.43
CA LYS A 103 7.60 16.76 -8.60
C LYS A 103 9.08 16.55 -8.25
N ASP A 104 9.59 17.32 -7.30
CA ASP A 104 10.97 17.21 -6.83
C ASP A 104 11.17 15.93 -5.99
N PRO A 105 12.21 15.12 -6.23
CA PRO A 105 12.45 13.89 -5.49
C PRO A 105 12.68 14.08 -3.98
N GLY A 106 13.32 15.19 -3.57
CA GLY A 106 13.56 15.49 -2.16
C GLY A 106 12.27 15.84 -1.43
N LEU A 107 11.43 16.65 -2.08
CA LEU A 107 10.11 16.99 -1.55
C LEU A 107 9.17 15.76 -1.50
N ARG A 108 9.19 14.89 -2.52
CA ARG A 108 8.43 13.62 -2.48
C ARG A 108 8.84 12.74 -1.31
N ARG A 109 10.15 12.64 -1.05
CA ARG A 109 10.63 11.86 0.10
C ARG A 109 10.13 12.45 1.41
N ARG A 110 10.13 13.77 1.56
CA ARG A 110 9.60 14.44 2.75
C ARG A 110 8.11 14.17 2.91
N GLU A 111 7.32 14.37 1.86
CA GLU A 111 5.89 14.06 1.82
C GLU A 111 5.62 12.61 2.24
N ALA A 112 6.37 11.64 1.72
CA ALA A 112 6.24 10.23 2.08
C ALA A 112 6.56 9.97 3.56
N MET A 113 7.57 10.65 4.13
CA MET A 113 7.95 10.50 5.54
C MET A 113 6.90 11.11 6.48
N GLU A 114 6.30 12.24 6.11
CA GLU A 114 5.19 12.85 6.83
C GLU A 114 3.97 11.90 6.85
N ARG A 115 3.60 11.33 5.70
CA ARG A 115 2.54 10.31 5.61
C ARG A 115 2.85 9.06 6.43
N LEU A 116 4.10 8.61 6.44
CA LEU A 116 4.49 7.48 7.29
C LEU A 116 4.27 7.78 8.77
N GLN A 117 4.63 8.98 9.21
CA GLN A 117 4.43 9.40 10.61
C GLN A 117 2.95 9.41 10.97
N GLU A 118 2.08 10.03 10.16
CA GLU A 118 0.63 10.04 10.35
C GLU A 118 0.05 8.61 10.46
N VAL A 119 0.48 7.69 9.58
CA VAL A 119 0.07 6.29 9.65
C VAL A 119 0.51 5.65 10.97
N ARG A 120 1.74 5.93 11.44
CA ARG A 120 2.30 5.35 12.66
C ARG A 120 1.63 5.82 13.95
N GLU A 121 0.99 6.97 13.95
CA GLU A 121 0.15 7.44 15.06
C GLU A 121 -1.08 6.53 15.29
N HIS A 122 -1.57 5.89 14.23
CA HIS A 122 -2.76 5.03 14.27
C HIS A 122 -2.43 3.54 14.14
N TRP A 123 -1.32 3.20 13.46
CA TRP A 123 -0.89 1.83 13.20
C TRP A 123 0.57 1.63 13.56
N PRO A 124 0.88 1.01 14.71
CA PRO A 124 2.26 0.78 15.17
C PRO A 124 3.10 -0.03 14.18
N ALA A 125 4.41 0.18 14.20
CA ALA A 125 5.33 -0.72 13.49
C ALA A 125 5.42 -2.07 14.24
N PRO A 126 5.71 -3.18 13.53
CA PRO A 126 5.94 -4.46 14.19
C PRO A 126 7.01 -4.35 15.29
N GLY A 127 6.70 -4.83 16.49
CA GLY A 127 7.59 -4.75 17.65
C GLY A 127 7.51 -3.43 18.44
N GLN A 128 6.69 -2.49 18.04
CA GLN A 128 6.32 -1.33 18.86
C GLN A 128 5.01 -1.66 19.59
N THR A 129 5.04 -1.53 20.92
CA THR A 129 3.82 -1.58 21.73
C THR A 129 3.03 -0.28 21.49
N PRO A 130 1.70 -0.34 21.35
CA PRO A 130 0.87 0.86 21.21
C PRO A 130 0.97 1.76 22.43
#